data_ea84c640f6255b093edd69392f804e6d
#
_entry.id   ea84c640f6255b093edd69392f804e6d
#
_cell.length_a   1.000
_cell.length_b   1.000
_cell.length_c   1.000
_cell.angle_alpha   90.00
_cell.angle_beta   90.00
_cell.angle_gamma   90.00
#
_symmetry.space_group_name_H-M   'P 1'
#
loop_
_entity.id
_entity.type
_entity.pdbx_description
1 polymer ?
#
loop_
_entity_poly.entity_id
_entity_poly.type
_entity_poly.pdbx_seq_one_letter_code
_entity_poly.pdbx_strand_id
1 'polypeptide(L)'
;MAHRATKRGAARSALGGDFDVLVCGASFAGLAVARELAASGARTLIVDRYEIGERQTSACAIPTCWMEAMELTPAVQQTFSALVVHTPHGSARWRLPWSFSTFDYRTVCGLLRDQGADAGFETATVRGRSGDVVHTDRGDLRARLIVDALGWRRVLGRGESVQPPEAYLSRGLEVHPDGGGDEMQLWIDRSYVRAGYAWSFPAGRELRVGVGSFEPRHHVKDQTMRLAAQLDLDAVRYQGNWIPHRIRRATEDGVFFVGDSAGHCLPTTAEGIRTALYFGLACGRELRRVVEGSSTHDAALRRYHDFSAAHEWKFRWLLHVQDWVPRVPPRALARVLRLLERRRVTDWAFGHYLDIAPPSFASPPRQRAGRRAIATAA
;
A
#
# COMPACT_ATOMS: atom_id res chain seq x y z
N MET A 1 12.68 17.15 7.96
CA MET A 1 13.34 17.46 6.66
C MET A 1 12.91 16.44 5.64
N ALA A 2 12.31 16.85 4.52
CA ALA A 2 11.99 15.94 3.42
C ALA A 2 13.31 15.39 2.85
N HIS A 3 13.57 14.11 3.05
CA HIS A 3 14.72 13.47 2.42
C HIS A 3 14.46 13.40 0.91
N ARG A 4 15.18 14.18 0.12
CA ARG A 4 15.25 13.96 -1.32
C ARG A 4 15.76 12.54 -1.54
N ALA A 5 14.96 11.73 -2.22
CA ALA A 5 15.40 10.41 -2.68
C ALA A 5 16.70 10.59 -3.48
N THR A 6 17.79 10.09 -2.97
CA THR A 6 19.10 10.19 -3.62
C THR A 6 19.07 9.31 -4.86
N LYS A 7 19.32 9.87 -6.05
CA LYS A 7 19.62 9.06 -7.23
C LYS A 7 20.86 8.25 -6.93
N ARG A 8 20.70 6.97 -6.66
CA ARG A 8 21.80 6.06 -6.38
C ARG A 8 22.16 5.38 -7.68
N GLY A 9 23.37 5.57 -8.09
CA GLY A 9 23.78 5.30 -9.44
C GLY A 9 25.04 4.49 -9.61
N ALA A 10 25.70 4.73 -10.70
CA ALA A 10 26.76 4.01 -11.38
C ALA A 10 28.05 3.69 -10.59
N ALA A 11 28.21 4.18 -9.35
CA ALA A 11 29.40 3.94 -8.53
C ALA A 11 29.30 2.73 -7.58
N ARG A 12 28.19 1.95 -7.64
CA ARG A 12 28.01 0.78 -6.76
C ARG A 12 28.59 -0.47 -7.41
N SER A 13 29.03 -1.40 -6.54
CA SER A 13 29.50 -2.73 -6.99
C SER A 13 28.44 -3.46 -7.82
N ALA A 14 28.89 -4.25 -8.78
CA ALA A 14 28.02 -5.12 -9.54
C ALA A 14 27.22 -6.06 -8.61
N LEU A 15 25.97 -6.32 -8.96
CA LEU A 15 25.13 -7.32 -8.33
C LEU A 15 25.06 -8.57 -9.22
N GLY A 16 25.11 -9.72 -8.59
CA GLY A 16 24.91 -11.00 -9.26
C GLY A 16 24.67 -12.11 -8.25
N GLY A 17 24.21 -13.24 -8.70
CA GLY A 17 24.03 -14.41 -7.87
C GLY A 17 22.70 -15.12 -8.07
N ASP A 18 22.61 -16.30 -7.45
CA ASP A 18 21.44 -17.15 -7.48
C ASP A 18 20.73 -17.11 -6.12
N PHE A 19 19.42 -17.02 -6.13
CA PHE A 19 18.58 -16.93 -4.95
C PHE A 19 17.42 -17.93 -5.04
N ASP A 20 16.90 -18.37 -3.91
CA ASP A 20 15.67 -19.15 -3.89
C ASP A 20 14.48 -18.22 -4.17
N VAL A 21 14.48 -17.03 -3.56
CA VAL A 21 13.43 -16.02 -3.71
C VAL A 21 14.03 -14.64 -3.96
N LEU A 22 13.56 -13.96 -5.01
CA LEU A 22 13.86 -12.56 -5.30
C LEU A 22 12.59 -11.72 -5.18
N VAL A 23 12.58 -10.77 -4.26
CA VAL A 23 11.50 -9.82 -4.05
C VAL A 23 11.89 -8.46 -4.63
N CYS A 24 11.24 -8.06 -5.70
CA CYS A 24 11.47 -6.77 -6.35
C CYS A 24 10.49 -5.72 -5.80
N GLY A 25 10.99 -4.81 -4.94
CA GLY A 25 10.24 -3.77 -4.23
C GLY A 25 10.27 -3.96 -2.72
N ALA A 26 10.70 -2.92 -1.99
CA ALA A 26 10.90 -2.92 -0.53
C ALA A 26 9.95 -1.96 0.21
N SER A 27 8.68 -1.96 -0.19
CA SER A 27 7.59 -1.29 0.54
C SER A 27 6.66 -2.34 1.18
N PHE A 28 5.47 -1.96 1.61
CA PHE A 28 4.53 -2.77 2.37
C PHE A 28 4.34 -4.20 1.84
N ALA A 29 4.06 -4.36 0.53
CA ALA A 29 3.79 -5.66 -0.06
C ALA A 29 5.03 -6.56 -0.08
N GLY A 30 6.17 -6.05 -0.56
CA GLY A 30 7.41 -6.83 -0.64
C GLY A 30 7.98 -7.19 0.73
N LEU A 31 7.91 -6.26 1.69
CA LEU A 31 8.34 -6.52 3.07
C LEU A 31 7.41 -7.52 3.77
N ALA A 32 6.09 -7.51 3.49
CA ALA A 32 5.17 -8.52 4.00
C ALA A 32 5.47 -9.92 3.43
N VAL A 33 5.88 -10.02 2.16
CA VAL A 33 6.36 -11.28 1.58
C VAL A 33 7.61 -11.77 2.31
N ALA A 34 8.60 -10.91 2.48
CA ALA A 34 9.86 -11.26 3.15
C ALA A 34 9.65 -11.69 4.61
N ARG A 35 8.72 -11.03 5.31
CA ARG A 35 8.30 -11.42 6.68
C ARG A 35 7.80 -12.86 6.75
N GLU A 36 6.99 -13.31 5.81
CA GLU A 36 6.50 -14.70 5.80
C GLU A 36 7.59 -15.72 5.46
N LEU A 37 8.66 -15.29 4.81
CA LEU A 37 9.83 -16.12 4.50
C LEU A 37 10.85 -16.18 5.64
N ALA A 38 10.69 -15.39 6.70
CA ALA A 38 11.58 -15.41 7.85
C ALA A 38 11.69 -16.82 8.44
N ALA A 39 12.91 -17.24 8.80
CA ALA A 39 13.22 -18.57 9.35
C ALA A 39 12.83 -19.77 8.43
N SER A 40 12.61 -19.55 7.13
CA SER A 40 12.37 -20.64 6.17
C SER A 40 13.64 -21.33 5.67
N GLY A 41 14.80 -20.72 5.92
CA GLY A 41 16.08 -21.16 5.36
C GLY A 41 16.32 -20.75 3.91
N ALA A 42 15.35 -20.09 3.24
CA ALA A 42 15.50 -19.63 1.87
C ALA A 42 16.56 -18.53 1.75
N ARG A 43 17.40 -18.63 0.73
CA ARG A 43 18.26 -17.52 0.32
C ARG A 43 17.40 -16.46 -0.40
N THR A 44 16.89 -15.50 0.39
CA THR A 44 16.00 -14.45 -0.10
C THR A 44 16.77 -13.13 -0.28
N LEU A 45 16.58 -12.47 -1.43
CA LEU A 45 17.05 -11.11 -1.67
C LEU A 45 15.86 -10.18 -1.95
N ILE A 46 15.85 -9.01 -1.33
CA ILE A 46 14.95 -7.90 -1.63
C ILE A 46 15.75 -6.86 -2.41
N VAL A 47 15.21 -6.34 -3.51
CA VAL A 47 15.82 -5.25 -4.28
C VAL A 47 14.83 -4.11 -4.46
N ASP A 48 15.29 -2.87 -4.24
CA ASP A 48 14.53 -1.66 -4.51
C ASP A 48 15.47 -0.56 -5.01
N ARG A 49 14.96 0.41 -5.74
CA ARG A 49 15.72 1.59 -6.19
C ARG A 49 16.04 2.58 -5.07
N TYR A 50 15.36 2.48 -3.94
CA TYR A 50 15.51 3.32 -2.75
C TYR A 50 15.88 2.47 -1.54
N GLU A 51 16.47 3.11 -0.53
CA GLU A 51 16.61 2.48 0.78
C GLU A 51 15.23 2.23 1.41
N ILE A 52 15.15 1.22 2.27
CA ILE A 52 13.91 0.87 2.97
C ILE A 52 13.41 2.08 3.77
N GLY A 53 12.15 2.46 3.55
CA GLY A 53 11.54 3.60 4.22
C GLY A 53 12.02 4.99 3.74
N GLU A 54 12.84 5.08 2.67
CA GLU A 54 13.34 6.36 2.18
C GLU A 54 12.27 7.21 1.50
N ARG A 55 11.35 6.58 0.77
CA ARG A 55 10.37 7.31 -0.04
C ARG A 55 8.94 6.92 0.29
N GLN A 56 8.29 7.74 1.06
CA GLN A 56 6.84 7.66 1.27
C GLN A 56 6.09 8.05 -0.02
N THR A 57 5.02 7.34 -0.33
CA THR A 57 4.17 7.59 -1.52
C THR A 57 2.68 7.56 -1.20
N SER A 58 2.30 7.60 0.09
CA SER A 58 0.94 7.44 0.58
C SER A 58 0.70 8.31 1.80
N ALA A 59 -0.55 8.68 2.06
CA ALA A 59 -0.98 9.36 3.28
C ALA A 59 -0.75 8.55 4.57
N CYS A 60 -0.36 7.28 4.45
CA CYS A 60 0.01 6.40 5.56
C CYS A 60 -1.03 6.36 6.69
N ALA A 61 -2.26 6.06 6.32
CA ALA A 61 -3.35 5.76 7.24
C ALA A 61 -3.88 4.34 7.01
N ILE A 62 -4.19 3.61 8.10
CA ILE A 62 -4.64 2.22 8.08
C ILE A 62 -5.56 1.96 9.27
N PRO A 63 -6.49 1.00 9.23
CA PRO A 63 -7.20 0.53 10.42
C PRO A 63 -6.23 0.11 11.52
N THR A 64 -6.40 0.65 12.74
CA THR A 64 -5.48 0.44 13.87
C THR A 64 -5.28 -1.03 14.21
N CYS A 65 -6.33 -1.84 14.06
CA CYS A 65 -6.25 -3.29 14.28
C CYS A 65 -5.24 -4.02 13.37
N TRP A 66 -4.91 -3.45 12.21
CA TRP A 66 -3.82 -3.96 11.37
C TRP A 66 -2.44 -3.62 11.90
N MET A 67 -2.27 -2.42 12.50
CA MET A 67 -1.03 -2.05 13.18
C MET A 67 -0.76 -3.00 14.36
N GLU A 68 -1.81 -3.31 15.12
CA GLU A 68 -1.76 -4.26 16.24
C GLU A 68 -1.44 -5.68 15.77
N ALA A 69 -2.19 -6.21 14.79
CA ALA A 69 -2.03 -7.57 14.29
C ALA A 69 -0.66 -7.83 13.62
N MET A 70 -0.03 -6.78 13.10
CA MET A 70 1.30 -6.85 12.47
C MET A 70 2.44 -6.42 13.40
N GLU A 71 2.15 -6.10 14.67
CA GLU A 71 3.14 -5.59 15.66
C GLU A 71 3.86 -4.31 15.16
N LEU A 72 3.09 -3.40 14.53
CA LEU A 72 3.58 -2.14 13.97
C LEU A 72 3.18 -0.90 14.81
N THR A 73 2.57 -1.10 15.97
CA THR A 73 2.09 -0.01 16.84
C THR A 73 3.14 1.03 17.23
N PRO A 74 4.46 0.70 17.36
CA PRO A 74 5.47 1.70 17.63
C PRO A 74 5.60 2.79 16.56
N ALA A 75 5.08 2.55 15.35
CA ALA A 75 5.09 3.53 14.26
C ALA A 75 3.87 4.46 14.26
N VAL A 76 2.85 4.20 15.09
CA VAL A 76 1.62 5.01 15.11
C VAL A 76 1.94 6.42 15.59
N GLN A 77 1.47 7.40 14.83
CA GLN A 77 1.61 8.82 15.16
C GLN A 77 0.33 9.38 15.80
N GLN A 78 -0.84 9.00 15.25
CA GLN A 78 -2.12 9.44 15.80
C GLN A 78 -3.24 8.45 15.44
N THR A 79 -4.27 8.37 16.30
CA THR A 79 -5.39 7.44 16.14
C THR A 79 -6.72 8.18 16.16
N PHE A 80 -7.65 7.79 15.29
CA PHE A 80 -8.92 8.45 15.08
C PHE A 80 -10.07 7.44 15.15
N SER A 81 -11.11 7.78 15.90
CA SER A 81 -12.35 6.99 16.01
C SER A 81 -13.49 7.50 15.10
N ALA A 82 -13.23 8.58 14.37
CA ALA A 82 -14.21 9.19 13.47
C ALA A 82 -13.54 9.73 12.21
N LEU A 83 -14.35 9.85 11.16
CA LEU A 83 -14.01 10.49 9.89
C LEU A 83 -15.05 11.58 9.60
N VAL A 84 -14.59 12.78 9.29
CA VAL A 84 -15.48 13.88 8.89
C VAL A 84 -15.47 14.01 7.36
N VAL A 85 -16.65 13.97 6.76
CA VAL A 85 -16.81 14.10 5.31
C VAL A 85 -17.55 15.37 5.00
N HIS A 86 -16.90 16.25 4.26
CA HIS A 86 -17.44 17.54 3.84
C HIS A 86 -17.99 17.47 2.41
N THR A 87 -19.08 18.16 2.17
CA THR A 87 -19.67 18.41 0.85
C THR A 87 -20.08 19.88 0.76
N PRO A 88 -20.38 20.41 -0.44
CA PRO A 88 -20.94 21.76 -0.58
C PRO A 88 -22.28 21.97 0.15
N HIS A 89 -22.93 20.90 0.61
CA HIS A 89 -24.25 20.92 1.26
C HIS A 89 -24.20 20.46 2.73
N GLY A 90 -23.06 20.60 3.37
CA GLY A 90 -22.83 20.31 4.77
C GLY A 90 -21.91 19.09 4.98
N SER A 91 -21.61 18.84 6.23
CA SER A 91 -20.68 17.79 6.67
C SER A 91 -21.44 16.64 7.33
N ALA A 92 -20.81 15.46 7.32
CA ALA A 92 -21.23 14.28 8.04
C ALA A 92 -20.05 13.75 8.89
N ARG A 93 -20.33 13.33 10.13
CA ARG A 93 -19.34 12.76 11.03
C ARG A 93 -19.61 11.27 11.25
N TRP A 94 -18.74 10.42 10.69
CA TRP A 94 -18.87 8.99 10.82
C TRP A 94 -18.08 8.49 12.03
N ARG A 95 -18.76 7.99 13.03
CA ARG A 95 -18.15 7.27 14.15
C ARG A 95 -17.87 5.85 13.72
N LEU A 96 -16.60 5.54 13.51
CA LEU A 96 -16.17 4.24 12.99
C LEU A 96 -16.35 3.14 14.06
N PRO A 97 -16.66 1.89 13.66
CA PRO A 97 -16.71 0.76 14.60
C PRO A 97 -15.32 0.30 15.08
N TRP A 98 -14.29 0.77 14.41
CA TRP A 98 -12.88 0.57 14.70
C TRP A 98 -12.12 1.86 14.37
N SER A 99 -10.91 2.03 14.87
CA SER A 99 -10.14 3.25 14.66
C SER A 99 -9.21 3.16 13.44
N PHE A 100 -8.91 4.33 12.84
CA PHE A 100 -7.79 4.52 11.92
C PHE A 100 -6.59 5.08 12.66
N SER A 101 -5.38 4.69 12.24
CA SER A 101 -4.13 5.30 12.68
C SER A 101 -3.35 5.84 11.50
N THR A 102 -2.85 7.07 11.63
CA THR A 102 -1.74 7.56 10.82
C THR A 102 -0.43 7.11 11.43
N PHE A 103 0.58 6.88 10.60
CA PHE A 103 1.83 6.30 11.05
C PHE A 103 3.04 6.85 10.30
N ASP A 104 4.24 6.72 10.90
CA ASP A 104 5.50 7.02 10.25
C ASP A 104 5.91 5.90 9.27
N TYR A 105 6.03 6.25 7.99
CA TYR A 105 6.34 5.31 6.90
C TYR A 105 7.67 4.59 7.10
N ARG A 106 8.71 5.35 7.49
CA ARG A 106 10.06 4.80 7.67
C ARG A 106 10.08 3.78 8.80
N THR A 107 9.43 4.11 9.91
CA THR A 107 9.34 3.21 11.07
C THR A 107 8.57 1.93 10.73
N VAL A 108 7.42 2.01 10.02
CA VAL A 108 6.70 0.80 9.58
C VAL A 108 7.57 -0.06 8.68
N CYS A 109 8.23 0.53 7.67
CA CYS A 109 9.10 -0.22 6.78
C CYS A 109 10.29 -0.85 7.52
N GLY A 110 10.85 -0.14 8.51
CA GLY A 110 11.90 -0.66 9.40
C GLY A 110 11.45 -1.86 10.22
N LEU A 111 10.30 -1.76 10.90
CA LEU A 111 9.72 -2.85 11.68
C LEU A 111 9.40 -4.07 10.81
N LEU A 112 8.82 -3.89 9.63
CA LEU A 112 8.57 -4.99 8.68
C LEU A 112 9.89 -5.62 8.19
N ARG A 113 10.93 -4.82 7.97
CA ARG A 113 12.27 -5.30 7.61
C ARG A 113 12.87 -6.15 8.72
N ASP A 114 12.74 -5.71 9.97
CA ASP A 114 13.23 -6.43 11.15
C ASP A 114 12.51 -7.77 11.33
N GLN A 115 11.21 -7.83 11.06
CA GLN A 115 10.42 -9.06 11.06
C GLN A 115 10.85 -10.03 9.93
N GLY A 116 11.40 -9.53 8.84
CA GLY A 116 11.97 -10.31 7.72
C GLY A 116 13.50 -10.23 7.64
N ALA A 117 14.20 -10.13 8.77
CA ALA A 117 15.64 -9.83 8.86
C ALA A 117 16.55 -10.84 8.15
N ASP A 118 16.09 -12.07 7.90
CA ASP A 118 16.85 -13.11 7.21
C ASP A 118 17.04 -12.83 5.72
N ALA A 119 16.19 -12.02 5.09
CA ALA A 119 16.36 -11.65 3.70
C ALA A 119 17.50 -10.64 3.52
N GLY A 120 18.33 -10.80 2.49
CA GLY A 120 19.27 -9.76 2.06
C GLY A 120 18.52 -8.54 1.51
N PHE A 121 19.16 -7.37 1.52
CA PHE A 121 18.62 -6.18 0.87
C PHE A 121 19.70 -5.47 0.07
N GLU A 122 19.37 -5.08 -1.17
CA GLU A 122 20.24 -4.30 -2.05
C GLU A 122 19.46 -3.22 -2.78
N THR A 123 20.07 -2.05 -2.91
CA THR A 123 19.47 -0.99 -3.73
C THR A 123 19.87 -1.18 -5.19
N ALA A 124 18.88 -1.43 -6.05
CA ALA A 124 19.05 -1.51 -7.50
C ALA A 124 17.73 -1.19 -8.21
N THR A 125 17.82 -0.62 -9.40
CA THR A 125 16.66 -0.37 -10.24
C THR A 125 16.39 -1.58 -11.12
N VAL A 126 15.28 -2.27 -10.87
CA VAL A 126 14.81 -3.37 -11.72
C VAL A 126 14.32 -2.81 -13.05
N ARG A 127 14.79 -3.38 -14.15
CA ARG A 127 14.49 -2.95 -15.53
C ARG A 127 13.58 -3.90 -16.28
N GLY A 128 13.55 -5.17 -15.90
CA GLY A 128 12.78 -6.22 -16.54
C GLY A 128 13.32 -7.61 -16.23
N ARG A 129 12.89 -8.62 -16.96
CA ARG A 129 13.35 -9.99 -16.80
C ARG A 129 13.42 -10.78 -18.11
N SER A 130 14.21 -11.84 -18.10
CA SER A 130 14.26 -12.88 -19.14
C SER A 130 14.24 -14.24 -18.47
N GLY A 131 13.10 -14.94 -18.52
CA GLY A 131 12.92 -16.19 -17.79
C GLY A 131 13.04 -16.00 -16.28
N ASP A 132 14.00 -16.69 -15.66
CA ASP A 132 14.35 -16.66 -14.23
C ASP A 132 15.41 -15.60 -13.87
N VAL A 133 15.84 -14.79 -14.84
CA VAL A 133 16.84 -13.73 -14.67
C VAL A 133 16.16 -12.36 -14.64
N VAL A 134 16.34 -11.63 -13.54
CA VAL A 134 15.90 -10.25 -13.37
C VAL A 134 17.05 -9.30 -13.66
N HIS A 135 16.84 -8.38 -14.59
CA HIS A 135 17.82 -7.38 -15.01
C HIS A 135 17.71 -6.12 -14.15
N THR A 136 18.84 -5.66 -13.61
CA THR A 136 18.93 -4.43 -12.83
C THR A 136 19.95 -3.46 -13.45
N ASP A 137 20.00 -2.24 -12.92
CA ASP A 137 21.04 -1.26 -13.28
C ASP A 137 22.43 -1.60 -12.70
N ARG A 138 22.55 -2.68 -11.91
CA ARG A 138 23.79 -3.14 -11.28
C ARG A 138 24.20 -4.55 -11.70
N GLY A 139 23.44 -5.20 -12.56
CA GLY A 139 23.70 -6.56 -13.04
C GLY A 139 22.48 -7.47 -12.94
N ASP A 140 22.69 -8.73 -13.24
CA ASP A 140 21.64 -9.73 -13.38
C ASP A 140 21.54 -10.62 -12.13
N LEU A 141 20.31 -10.85 -11.69
CA LEU A 141 19.97 -11.67 -10.53
C LEU A 141 19.11 -12.84 -10.99
N ARG A 142 19.49 -14.05 -10.62
CA ARG A 142 18.72 -15.24 -10.93
C ARG A 142 17.97 -15.73 -9.71
N ALA A 143 16.69 -16.09 -9.86
CA ALA A 143 15.92 -16.67 -8.78
C ALA A 143 14.90 -17.69 -9.27
N ARG A 144 14.71 -18.75 -8.47
CA ARG A 144 13.67 -19.76 -8.72
C ARG A 144 12.27 -19.19 -8.54
N LEU A 145 12.08 -18.30 -7.55
CA LEU A 145 10.81 -17.68 -7.22
C LEU A 145 10.97 -16.16 -7.30
N ILE A 146 10.18 -15.51 -8.12
CA ILE A 146 10.28 -14.07 -8.38
C ILE A 146 8.96 -13.38 -7.99
N VAL A 147 9.09 -12.28 -7.25
CA VAL A 147 7.98 -11.44 -6.83
C VAL A 147 8.15 -10.02 -7.39
N ASP A 148 7.14 -9.52 -8.10
CA ASP A 148 7.01 -8.11 -8.47
C ASP A 148 6.16 -7.36 -7.44
N ALA A 149 6.81 -6.56 -6.61
CA ALA A 149 6.23 -5.60 -5.68
C ALA A 149 6.63 -4.15 -6.04
N LEU A 150 6.93 -3.88 -7.33
CA LEU A 150 7.47 -2.62 -7.83
C LEU A 150 6.40 -1.54 -8.05
N GLY A 151 5.20 -1.78 -7.57
CA GLY A 151 4.09 -0.84 -7.61
C GLY A 151 3.39 -0.83 -8.97
N TRP A 152 2.65 0.25 -9.24
CA TRP A 152 1.71 0.34 -10.36
C TRP A 152 2.29 0.03 -11.76
N ARG A 153 3.61 0.15 -11.93
CA ARG A 153 4.29 -0.09 -13.22
C ARG A 153 4.33 -1.57 -13.61
N ARG A 154 4.25 -2.50 -12.67
CA ARG A 154 4.29 -3.94 -12.94
C ARG A 154 5.45 -4.31 -13.89
N VAL A 155 6.68 -3.98 -13.48
CA VAL A 155 7.87 -3.99 -14.33
C VAL A 155 8.21 -5.37 -14.90
N LEU A 156 7.87 -6.45 -14.17
CA LEU A 156 8.16 -7.82 -14.58
C LEU A 156 7.01 -8.50 -15.34
N GLY A 157 5.88 -7.81 -15.52
CA GLY A 157 4.74 -8.31 -16.30
C GLY A 157 4.90 -8.11 -17.79
N ARG A 158 4.21 -8.92 -18.57
CA ARG A 158 4.10 -8.78 -20.03
C ARG A 158 2.75 -8.14 -20.38
N GLY A 159 2.74 -7.12 -21.22
CA GLY A 159 1.55 -6.62 -21.90
C GLY A 159 0.59 -5.75 -21.10
N GLU A 160 0.56 -5.80 -19.75
CA GLU A 160 -0.36 -5.01 -18.94
C GLU A 160 0.27 -3.79 -18.25
N SER A 161 1.48 -3.44 -18.59
CA SER A 161 2.12 -2.22 -18.08
C SER A 161 1.69 -1.00 -18.90
N VAL A 162 0.38 -0.72 -18.90
CA VAL A 162 -0.14 0.47 -19.56
C VAL A 162 0.24 1.69 -18.73
N GLN A 163 0.88 2.65 -19.37
CA GLN A 163 1.32 3.88 -18.72
C GLN A 163 0.19 4.93 -18.71
N PRO A 164 0.12 5.81 -17.70
CA PRO A 164 -0.79 6.95 -17.76
C PRO A 164 -0.51 7.84 -18.98
N PRO A 165 -1.52 8.52 -19.55
CA PRO A 165 -2.89 8.72 -19.03
C PRO A 165 -3.93 7.69 -19.47
N GLU A 166 -3.59 6.71 -20.27
CA GLU A 166 -4.55 5.73 -20.83
C GLU A 166 -4.82 4.55 -19.89
N ALA A 167 -3.95 4.36 -18.92
CA ALA A 167 -4.08 3.28 -17.91
C ALA A 167 -5.31 3.47 -17.02
N TYR A 168 -5.89 2.35 -16.58
CA TYR A 168 -6.94 2.35 -15.55
C TYR A 168 -6.34 2.64 -14.17
N LEU A 169 -5.86 3.86 -13.99
CA LEU A 169 -5.24 4.36 -12.78
C LEU A 169 -5.96 5.60 -12.28
N SER A 170 -5.98 5.77 -10.96
CA SER A 170 -6.19 7.07 -10.33
C SER A 170 -4.86 7.77 -10.11
N ARG A 171 -4.88 9.05 -9.77
CA ARG A 171 -3.69 9.78 -9.33
C ARG A 171 -3.97 10.54 -8.05
N GLY A 172 -2.98 10.62 -7.17
CA GLY A 172 -3.03 11.43 -5.98
C GLY A 172 -1.78 12.29 -5.85
N LEU A 173 -1.94 13.47 -5.27
CA LEU A 173 -0.86 14.33 -4.83
C LEU A 173 -1.19 14.88 -3.45
N GLU A 174 -0.22 14.88 -2.58
CA GLU A 174 -0.34 15.49 -1.25
C GLU A 174 0.87 16.34 -0.90
N VAL A 175 0.69 17.20 0.07
CA VAL A 175 1.71 18.01 0.72
C VAL A 175 1.73 17.69 2.21
N HIS A 176 2.88 17.88 2.84
CA HIS A 176 3.10 17.56 4.25
C HIS A 176 3.54 18.79 5.04
N PRO A 177 2.71 19.82 5.20
CA PRO A 177 3.01 20.97 6.06
C PRO A 177 3.14 20.54 7.52
N ASP A 178 3.89 21.34 8.29
CA ASP A 178 3.86 21.24 9.73
C ASP A 178 2.50 21.73 10.24
N GLY A 179 1.96 21.03 11.24
CA GLY A 179 0.64 21.32 11.78
C GLY A 179 0.07 20.11 12.50
N GLY A 180 -1.12 20.26 13.03
CA GLY A 180 -1.84 19.22 13.77
C GLY A 180 -3.34 19.36 13.65
N GLY A 181 -4.06 18.41 14.19
CA GLY A 181 -5.52 18.40 14.24
C GLY A 181 -6.01 17.13 14.90
N ASP A 182 -7.30 17.12 15.26
CA ASP A 182 -7.92 16.01 15.99
C ASP A 182 -8.84 15.15 15.13
N GLU A 183 -8.98 15.49 13.84
CA GLU A 183 -9.93 14.87 12.94
C GLU A 183 -9.30 14.49 11.60
N MET A 184 -9.60 13.29 11.12
CA MET A 184 -9.42 12.94 9.72
C MET A 184 -10.55 13.54 8.91
N GLN A 185 -10.22 14.33 7.87
CA GLN A 185 -11.19 15.04 7.06
C GLN A 185 -11.11 14.65 5.59
N LEU A 186 -12.25 14.49 4.96
CA LEU A 186 -12.42 14.28 3.52
C LEU A 186 -13.36 15.33 2.92
N TRP A 187 -13.08 15.75 1.70
CA TRP A 187 -13.97 16.60 0.91
C TRP A 187 -14.38 15.90 -0.37
N ILE A 188 -15.67 15.64 -0.52
CA ILE A 188 -16.27 15.21 -1.77
C ILE A 188 -16.94 16.43 -2.40
N ASP A 189 -16.12 17.20 -3.09
CA ASP A 189 -16.52 18.49 -3.67
C ASP A 189 -15.89 18.65 -5.06
N ARG A 190 -16.77 18.90 -6.05
CA ARG A 190 -16.38 19.09 -7.45
C ARG A 190 -15.55 20.35 -7.69
N SER A 191 -15.53 21.29 -6.74
CA SER A 191 -14.66 22.46 -6.81
C SER A 191 -13.17 22.09 -6.69
N TYR A 192 -12.84 21.01 -5.97
CA TYR A 192 -11.48 20.45 -5.92
C TYR A 192 -11.24 19.50 -7.07
N VAL A 193 -12.12 18.53 -7.25
CA VAL A 193 -11.98 17.49 -8.27
C VAL A 193 -13.33 16.92 -8.67
N ARG A 194 -13.58 16.80 -9.98
CA ARG A 194 -14.87 16.32 -10.50
C ARG A 194 -15.17 14.87 -10.11
N ALA A 195 -14.17 14.00 -10.21
CA ALA A 195 -14.25 12.59 -9.86
C ALA A 195 -13.08 12.23 -8.96
N GLY A 196 -13.32 12.15 -7.66
CA GLY A 196 -12.30 11.94 -6.64
C GLY A 196 -12.70 12.61 -5.33
N TYR A 197 -11.69 12.88 -4.50
CA TYR A 197 -11.87 13.56 -3.21
C TYR A 197 -10.57 14.25 -2.78
N ALA A 198 -10.71 15.14 -1.81
CA ALA A 198 -9.59 15.78 -1.12
C ALA A 198 -9.55 15.29 0.34
N TRP A 199 -8.38 15.40 0.99
CA TRP A 199 -8.20 14.97 2.39
C TRP A 199 -7.27 15.86 3.16
N SER A 200 -7.44 15.84 4.49
CA SER A 200 -6.48 16.34 5.48
C SER A 200 -6.42 15.34 6.63
N PHE A 201 -5.29 14.68 6.80
CA PHE A 201 -5.07 13.67 7.82
C PHE A 201 -3.94 14.11 8.74
N PRO A 202 -4.24 14.40 10.03
CA PRO A 202 -3.20 14.69 11.00
C PRO A 202 -2.32 13.46 11.25
N ALA A 203 -1.01 13.71 11.39
CA ALA A 203 -0.01 12.68 11.65
C ALA A 203 1.04 13.22 12.64
N GLY A 204 0.62 13.39 13.88
CA GLY A 204 1.44 13.96 14.94
C GLY A 204 1.71 15.46 14.71
N ARG A 205 2.90 15.81 14.24
CA ARG A 205 3.30 17.22 14.03
C ARG A 205 3.18 17.67 12.58
N GLU A 206 2.64 16.85 11.72
CA GLU A 206 2.41 17.20 10.32
C GLU A 206 0.96 16.92 9.92
N LEU A 207 0.52 17.59 8.87
CA LEU A 207 -0.73 17.29 8.18
C LEU A 207 -0.42 16.69 6.81
N ARG A 208 -1.19 15.71 6.40
CA ARG A 208 -1.13 15.10 5.07
C ARG A 208 -2.34 15.57 4.29
N VAL A 209 -2.11 16.59 3.48
CA VAL A 209 -3.17 17.30 2.76
C VAL A 209 -3.06 17.02 1.28
N GLY A 210 -4.11 16.47 0.67
CA GLY A 210 -4.02 16.08 -0.71
C GLY A 210 -5.33 16.03 -1.46
N VAL A 211 -5.21 15.84 -2.77
CA VAL A 211 -6.32 15.63 -3.69
C VAL A 211 -6.03 14.41 -4.55
N GLY A 212 -7.03 13.53 -4.68
CA GLY A 212 -7.01 12.37 -5.55
C GLY A 212 -8.06 12.47 -6.64
N SER A 213 -7.66 12.16 -7.88
CA SER A 213 -8.58 12.04 -9.01
C SER A 213 -8.67 10.60 -9.47
N PHE A 214 -9.89 10.11 -9.67
CA PHE A 214 -10.16 8.82 -10.31
C PHE A 214 -9.92 8.84 -11.83
N GLU A 215 -9.77 10.04 -12.39
CA GLU A 215 -9.47 10.23 -13.80
C GLU A 215 -7.98 10.58 -13.96
N PRO A 216 -7.15 9.68 -14.56
CA PRO A 216 -5.70 9.86 -14.62
C PRO A 216 -5.25 11.09 -15.42
N ARG A 217 -6.09 11.58 -16.34
CA ARG A 217 -5.82 12.78 -17.15
C ARG A 217 -5.97 14.07 -16.37
N HIS A 218 -6.72 14.08 -15.25
CA HIS A 218 -6.89 15.26 -14.43
C HIS A 218 -5.68 15.48 -13.52
N HIS A 219 -4.95 16.55 -13.76
CA HIS A 219 -3.88 17.00 -12.87
C HIS A 219 -4.49 17.55 -11.57
N VAL A 220 -3.88 17.18 -10.44
CA VAL A 220 -4.38 17.52 -9.10
C VAL A 220 -3.46 18.47 -8.33
N LYS A 221 -2.40 18.98 -8.95
CA LYS A 221 -1.42 19.84 -8.27
C LYS A 221 -2.05 21.15 -7.81
N ASP A 222 -2.72 21.87 -8.70
CA ASP A 222 -3.31 23.17 -8.39
C ASP A 222 -4.44 23.06 -7.36
N GLN A 223 -5.19 21.95 -7.43
CA GLN A 223 -6.24 21.64 -6.47
C GLN A 223 -5.66 21.34 -5.08
N THR A 224 -4.55 20.61 -5.01
CA THR A 224 -3.84 20.34 -3.75
C THR A 224 -3.29 21.61 -3.14
N MET A 225 -2.67 22.46 -3.95
CA MET A 225 -2.17 23.77 -3.49
C MET A 225 -3.30 24.67 -2.99
N ARG A 226 -4.45 24.70 -3.70
CA ARG A 226 -5.62 25.46 -3.29
C ARG A 226 -6.21 24.95 -1.98
N LEU A 227 -6.30 23.63 -1.79
CA LEU A 227 -6.76 23.05 -0.53
C LEU A 227 -5.82 23.44 0.62
N ALA A 228 -4.50 23.31 0.45
CA ALA A 228 -3.54 23.73 1.46
C ALA A 228 -3.72 25.22 1.83
N ALA A 229 -3.83 26.09 0.83
CA ALA A 229 -4.05 27.53 1.05
C ALA A 229 -5.39 27.82 1.78
N GLN A 230 -6.46 27.08 1.49
CA GLN A 230 -7.74 27.25 2.18
C GLN A 230 -7.70 26.77 3.65
N LEU A 231 -6.77 25.90 3.97
CA LEU A 231 -6.51 25.45 5.34
C LEU A 231 -5.42 26.28 6.04
N ASP A 232 -4.97 27.36 5.41
CA ASP A 232 -3.87 28.23 5.89
C ASP A 232 -2.57 27.45 6.14
N LEU A 233 -2.22 26.57 5.19
CA LEU A 233 -1.06 25.67 5.26
C LEU A 233 -0.12 25.89 4.06
N ASP A 234 1.17 25.74 4.32
CA ASP A 234 2.20 25.78 3.28
C ASP A 234 2.17 24.51 2.41
N ALA A 235 2.16 24.68 1.08
CA ALA A 235 2.25 23.56 0.15
C ALA A 235 3.71 23.11 -0.01
N VAL A 236 4.19 22.30 0.94
CA VAL A 236 5.57 21.82 1.04
C VAL A 236 5.64 20.28 1.04
N ARG A 237 6.83 19.73 0.79
CA ARG A 237 7.09 18.28 0.87
C ARG A 237 6.11 17.46 0.02
N TYR A 238 6.06 17.82 -1.27
CA TYR A 238 5.17 17.16 -2.23
C TYR A 238 5.48 15.69 -2.38
N GLN A 239 4.43 14.88 -2.37
CA GLN A 239 4.50 13.50 -2.82
C GLN A 239 3.21 13.09 -3.53
N GLY A 240 3.36 12.18 -4.47
CA GLY A 240 2.23 11.70 -5.25
C GLY A 240 2.55 10.43 -5.98
N ASN A 241 1.51 9.70 -6.32
CA ASN A 241 1.63 8.45 -7.03
C ASN A 241 0.44 8.21 -7.95
N TRP A 242 0.63 7.26 -8.83
CA TRP A 242 -0.43 6.61 -9.57
C TRP A 242 -0.97 5.46 -8.75
N ILE A 243 -2.28 5.28 -8.76
CA ILE A 243 -2.99 4.31 -7.92
C ILE A 243 -3.79 3.40 -8.85
N PRO A 244 -3.42 2.12 -8.97
CA PRO A 244 -4.18 1.17 -9.77
C PRO A 244 -5.50 0.85 -9.08
N HIS A 245 -6.61 1.00 -9.78
CA HIS A 245 -7.95 0.77 -9.25
C HIS A 245 -8.67 -0.45 -9.84
N ARG A 246 -7.92 -1.37 -10.47
CA ARG A 246 -8.42 -2.67 -10.92
C ARG A 246 -7.46 -3.77 -10.52
N ILE A 247 -8.01 -4.89 -10.07
CA ILE A 247 -7.21 -6.10 -9.90
C ILE A 247 -6.69 -6.54 -11.27
N ARG A 248 -5.40 -6.84 -11.30
CA ARG A 248 -4.68 -7.47 -12.41
C ARG A 248 -4.41 -8.93 -12.07
N ARG A 249 -4.02 -9.73 -13.05
CA ARG A 249 -3.60 -11.11 -12.79
C ARG A 249 -2.48 -11.14 -11.75
N ALA A 250 -2.71 -11.86 -10.64
CA ALA A 250 -1.74 -11.94 -9.55
C ALA A 250 -0.53 -12.82 -9.86
N THR A 251 -0.59 -13.61 -10.94
CA THR A 251 0.52 -14.42 -11.43
C THR A 251 0.58 -14.41 -12.95
N GLU A 252 1.78 -14.35 -13.52
CA GLU A 252 2.03 -14.33 -14.95
C GLU A 252 3.44 -14.88 -15.23
N ASP A 253 3.56 -15.85 -16.12
CA ASP A 253 4.85 -16.43 -16.57
C ASP A 253 5.81 -16.78 -15.42
N GLY A 254 5.32 -17.42 -14.37
CA GLY A 254 6.12 -17.85 -13.23
C GLY A 254 6.42 -16.75 -12.19
N VAL A 255 5.92 -15.52 -12.36
CA VAL A 255 6.10 -14.41 -11.43
C VAL A 255 4.85 -14.20 -10.58
N PHE A 256 5.05 -13.87 -9.31
CA PHE A 256 4.02 -13.43 -8.37
C PHE A 256 3.98 -11.90 -8.35
N PHE A 257 2.79 -11.31 -8.44
CA PHE A 257 2.58 -9.87 -8.39
C PHE A 257 1.82 -9.51 -7.11
N VAL A 258 2.32 -8.53 -6.35
CA VAL A 258 1.74 -8.14 -5.06
C VAL A 258 1.58 -6.62 -4.95
N GLY A 259 0.64 -6.18 -4.13
CA GLY A 259 0.34 -4.76 -3.97
C GLY A 259 -0.13 -4.12 -5.29
N ASP A 260 0.31 -2.92 -5.57
CA ASP A 260 -0.09 -2.17 -6.78
C ASP A 260 0.30 -2.87 -8.09
N SER A 261 1.32 -3.74 -8.08
CA SER A 261 1.68 -4.54 -9.26
C SER A 261 0.57 -5.50 -9.68
N ALA A 262 -0.25 -5.96 -8.73
CA ALA A 262 -1.46 -6.76 -8.97
C ALA A 262 -2.76 -5.95 -8.87
N GLY A 263 -2.67 -4.62 -8.75
CA GLY A 263 -3.85 -3.75 -8.60
C GLY A 263 -4.58 -3.92 -7.28
N HIS A 264 -3.89 -4.30 -6.21
CA HIS A 264 -4.46 -4.55 -4.90
C HIS A 264 -4.74 -3.27 -4.09
N CYS A 265 -4.99 -2.15 -4.74
CA CYS A 265 -5.46 -0.93 -4.09
C CYS A 265 -6.98 -0.83 -4.23
N LEU A 266 -7.69 -0.64 -3.12
CA LEU A 266 -9.15 -0.56 -3.14
C LEU A 266 -9.63 0.66 -3.93
N PRO A 267 -10.52 0.49 -4.90
CA PRO A 267 -11.20 1.61 -5.55
C PRO A 267 -11.97 2.45 -4.53
N THR A 268 -12.40 3.63 -4.92
CA THR A 268 -13.15 4.60 -4.11
C THR A 268 -12.32 5.22 -2.98
N THR A 269 -11.67 4.40 -2.15
CA THR A 269 -10.94 4.86 -0.95
C THR A 269 -9.45 5.05 -1.20
N ALA A 270 -8.92 4.50 -2.29
CA ALA A 270 -7.49 4.43 -2.58
C ALA A 270 -6.65 3.79 -1.43
N GLU A 271 -7.28 2.94 -0.61
CA GLU A 271 -6.61 2.22 0.47
C GLU A 271 -5.80 1.06 -0.11
N GLY A 272 -4.49 1.25 -0.26
CA GLY A 272 -3.57 0.26 -0.80
C GLY A 272 -2.69 -0.42 0.25
N ILE A 273 -2.53 0.18 1.44
CA ILE A 273 -1.55 -0.29 2.44
C ILE A 273 -2.00 -1.61 3.08
N ARG A 274 -3.22 -1.64 3.62
CA ARG A 274 -3.81 -2.83 4.23
C ARG A 274 -3.86 -4.00 3.27
N THR A 275 -4.32 -3.76 2.06
CA THR A 275 -4.39 -4.78 1.02
C THR A 275 -3.00 -5.22 0.54
N ALA A 276 -2.02 -4.31 0.45
CA ALA A 276 -0.63 -4.68 0.15
C ALA A 276 -0.05 -5.63 1.20
N LEU A 277 -0.29 -5.37 2.49
CA LEU A 277 0.08 -6.29 3.57
C LEU A 277 -0.66 -7.63 3.44
N TYR A 278 -1.98 -7.60 3.27
CA TYR A 278 -2.83 -8.80 3.19
C TYR A 278 -2.40 -9.74 2.05
N PHE A 279 -2.29 -9.23 0.84
CA PHE A 279 -1.88 -10.04 -0.32
C PHE A 279 -0.39 -10.36 -0.30
N GLY A 280 0.44 -9.51 0.30
CA GLY A 280 1.86 -9.80 0.54
C GLY A 280 2.05 -11.00 1.46
N LEU A 281 1.33 -11.06 2.57
CA LEU A 281 1.31 -12.22 3.48
C LEU A 281 0.82 -13.49 2.76
N ALA A 282 -0.26 -13.39 1.98
CA ALA A 282 -0.79 -14.53 1.22
C ALA A 282 0.27 -15.07 0.24
N CYS A 283 0.90 -14.19 -0.52
CA CYS A 283 1.99 -14.55 -1.45
C CYS A 283 3.16 -15.19 -0.70
N GLY A 284 3.64 -14.56 0.37
CA GLY A 284 4.75 -15.07 1.17
C GLY A 284 4.50 -16.47 1.74
N ARG A 285 3.27 -16.76 2.17
CA ARG A 285 2.87 -18.11 2.64
C ARG A 285 2.95 -19.16 1.53
N GLU A 286 2.53 -18.82 0.31
CA GLU A 286 2.63 -19.75 -0.81
C GLU A 286 4.10 -19.99 -1.23
N LEU A 287 4.92 -18.94 -1.26
CA LEU A 287 6.35 -19.06 -1.53
C LEU A 287 7.05 -19.91 -0.46
N ARG A 288 6.70 -19.71 0.82
CA ARG A 288 7.21 -20.50 1.93
C ARG A 288 6.94 -21.98 1.75
N ARG A 289 5.72 -22.37 1.34
CA ARG A 289 5.37 -23.77 1.06
C ARG A 289 6.24 -24.39 -0.02
N VAL A 290 6.63 -23.59 -1.03
CA VAL A 290 7.54 -24.07 -2.09
C VAL A 290 8.97 -24.27 -1.56
N VAL A 291 9.46 -23.31 -0.78
CA VAL A 291 10.79 -23.38 -0.16
C VAL A 291 10.91 -24.56 0.80
N GLU A 292 9.89 -24.79 1.61
CA GLU A 292 9.83 -25.93 2.57
C GLU A 292 9.50 -27.28 1.89
N GLY A 293 9.36 -27.31 0.55
CA GLY A 293 9.11 -28.54 -0.20
C GLY A 293 7.68 -29.12 -0.07
N SER A 294 6.77 -28.41 0.60
CA SER A 294 5.39 -28.83 0.79
C SER A 294 4.46 -28.45 -0.37
N SER A 295 4.98 -27.75 -1.38
CA SER A 295 4.26 -27.36 -2.60
C SER A 295 5.20 -27.24 -3.80
N THR A 296 4.65 -27.39 -5.01
CA THR A 296 5.36 -27.03 -6.26
C THR A 296 5.15 -25.54 -6.57
N HIS A 297 6.04 -24.97 -7.39
CA HIS A 297 5.95 -23.59 -7.87
C HIS A 297 4.61 -23.35 -8.60
N ASP A 298 4.24 -24.22 -9.53
CA ASP A 298 2.98 -24.09 -10.28
C ASP A 298 1.74 -24.15 -9.39
N ALA A 299 1.76 -25.01 -8.37
CA ALA A 299 0.65 -25.09 -7.42
C ALA A 299 0.55 -23.82 -6.57
N ALA A 300 1.69 -23.23 -6.18
CA ALA A 300 1.71 -21.96 -5.44
C ALA A 300 1.20 -20.80 -6.31
N LEU A 301 1.62 -20.72 -7.59
CA LEU A 301 1.12 -19.73 -8.55
C LEU A 301 -0.40 -19.80 -8.68
N ARG A 302 -0.96 -21.01 -8.88
CA ARG A 302 -2.41 -21.19 -8.98
C ARG A 302 -3.13 -20.75 -7.72
N ARG A 303 -2.71 -21.25 -6.53
CA ARG A 303 -3.38 -20.89 -5.27
C ARG A 303 -3.34 -19.40 -4.97
N TYR A 304 -2.21 -18.75 -5.22
CA TYR A 304 -2.11 -17.30 -5.03
C TYR A 304 -2.98 -16.53 -6.04
N HIS A 305 -3.00 -16.98 -7.30
CA HIS A 305 -3.90 -16.41 -8.30
C HIS A 305 -5.36 -16.52 -7.88
N ASP A 306 -5.80 -17.73 -7.49
CA ASP A 306 -7.16 -18.00 -7.07
C ASP A 306 -7.54 -17.20 -5.81
N PHE A 307 -6.60 -17.08 -4.86
CA PHE A 307 -6.78 -16.23 -3.68
C PHE A 307 -7.02 -14.77 -4.07
N SER A 308 -6.23 -14.21 -4.97
CA SER A 308 -6.41 -12.84 -5.45
C SER A 308 -7.74 -12.69 -6.23
N ALA A 309 -8.01 -13.60 -7.16
CA ALA A 309 -9.21 -13.59 -7.98
C ALA A 309 -10.51 -13.70 -7.16
N ALA A 310 -10.49 -14.43 -6.06
CA ALA A 310 -11.64 -14.52 -5.15
C ALA A 310 -12.08 -13.17 -4.56
N HIS A 311 -11.21 -12.17 -4.57
CA HIS A 311 -11.51 -10.81 -4.12
C HIS A 311 -11.99 -9.88 -5.23
N GLU A 312 -11.86 -10.27 -6.50
CA GLU A 312 -12.13 -9.39 -7.66
C GLU A 312 -13.54 -8.79 -7.63
N TRP A 313 -14.56 -9.54 -7.19
CA TRP A 313 -15.91 -9.05 -7.13
C TRP A 313 -16.08 -7.88 -6.13
N LYS A 314 -15.34 -7.87 -5.00
CA LYS A 314 -15.34 -6.80 -4.00
C LYS A 314 -14.73 -5.52 -4.58
N PHE A 315 -13.60 -5.66 -5.29
CA PHE A 315 -12.95 -4.55 -5.98
C PHE A 315 -13.83 -3.99 -7.10
N ARG A 316 -14.46 -4.86 -7.88
CA ARG A 316 -15.38 -4.48 -8.95
C ARG A 316 -16.60 -3.73 -8.41
N TRP A 317 -17.12 -4.17 -7.28
CA TRP A 317 -18.22 -3.47 -6.60
C TRP A 317 -17.78 -2.06 -6.15
N LEU A 318 -16.63 -1.92 -5.50
CA LEU A 318 -16.09 -0.62 -5.11
C LEU A 318 -15.80 0.26 -6.34
N LEU A 319 -15.36 -0.32 -7.45
CA LEU A 319 -15.15 0.42 -8.70
C LEU A 319 -16.47 0.98 -9.25
N HIS A 320 -17.57 0.23 -9.18
CA HIS A 320 -18.89 0.75 -9.52
C HIS A 320 -19.31 1.93 -8.61
N VAL A 321 -19.04 1.83 -7.31
CA VAL A 321 -19.26 2.96 -6.38
C VAL A 321 -18.40 4.17 -6.77
N GLN A 322 -17.14 3.97 -7.10
CA GLN A 322 -16.22 5.00 -7.59
C GLN A 322 -16.77 5.72 -8.83
N ASP A 323 -17.31 4.96 -9.79
CA ASP A 323 -17.89 5.47 -11.02
C ASP A 323 -19.24 6.18 -10.80
N TRP A 324 -19.96 5.78 -9.77
CA TRP A 324 -21.29 6.30 -9.45
C TRP A 324 -21.23 7.62 -8.66
N VAL A 325 -20.34 7.74 -7.68
CA VAL A 325 -20.22 8.92 -6.81
C VAL A 325 -20.15 10.24 -7.59
N PRO A 326 -19.36 10.40 -8.66
CA PRO A 326 -19.32 11.65 -9.43
C PRO A 326 -20.61 11.97 -10.20
N ARG A 327 -21.47 10.97 -10.42
CA ARG A 327 -22.73 11.13 -11.16
C ARG A 327 -23.90 11.56 -10.26
N VAL A 328 -23.79 11.33 -8.95
CA VAL A 328 -24.83 11.68 -7.99
C VAL A 328 -24.92 13.20 -7.82
N PRO A 329 -26.12 13.79 -7.87
CA PRO A 329 -26.27 15.22 -7.54
C PRO A 329 -25.72 15.52 -6.15
N PRO A 330 -24.97 16.62 -5.96
CA PRO A 330 -24.30 16.91 -4.67
C PRO A 330 -25.23 16.94 -3.45
N ARG A 331 -26.48 17.44 -3.61
CA ARG A 331 -27.49 17.41 -2.53
C ARG A 331 -27.92 16.01 -2.15
N ALA A 332 -28.07 15.11 -3.14
CA ALA A 332 -28.42 13.71 -2.90
C ALA A 332 -27.27 12.97 -2.25
N LEU A 333 -26.03 13.20 -2.72
CA LEU A 333 -24.83 12.65 -2.13
C LEU A 333 -24.68 13.05 -0.65
N ALA A 334 -24.88 14.34 -0.32
CA ALA A 334 -24.83 14.80 1.07
C ALA A 334 -25.87 14.09 1.96
N ARG A 335 -27.06 13.78 1.44
CA ARG A 335 -28.06 13.00 2.18
C ARG A 335 -27.62 11.56 2.42
N VAL A 336 -27.06 10.91 1.41
CA VAL A 336 -26.53 9.54 1.51
C VAL A 336 -25.41 9.49 2.53
N LEU A 337 -24.46 10.42 2.50
CA LEU A 337 -23.35 10.48 3.46
C LEU A 337 -23.82 10.69 4.91
N ARG A 338 -24.89 11.47 5.11
CA ARG A 338 -25.51 11.62 6.44
C ARG A 338 -26.18 10.33 6.94
N LEU A 339 -26.62 9.42 6.06
CA LEU A 339 -27.13 8.11 6.51
C LEU A 339 -26.08 7.29 7.23
N LEU A 340 -24.79 7.47 6.85
CA LEU A 340 -23.64 6.83 7.50
C LEU A 340 -23.33 7.42 8.90
N GLU A 341 -24.00 8.48 9.36
CA GLU A 341 -23.94 8.93 10.76
C GLU A 341 -24.75 8.02 11.70
N ARG A 342 -25.69 7.23 11.13
CA ARG A 342 -26.48 6.28 11.90
C ARG A 342 -25.60 5.07 12.26
N ARG A 343 -25.37 4.85 13.55
CA ARG A 343 -24.48 3.84 14.10
C ARG A 343 -24.62 2.46 13.41
N ARG A 344 -25.84 1.96 13.25
CA ARG A 344 -26.11 0.66 12.62
C ARG A 344 -25.64 0.61 11.15
N VAL A 345 -25.80 1.70 10.42
CA VAL A 345 -25.38 1.78 9.01
C VAL A 345 -23.88 1.87 8.90
N THR A 346 -23.24 2.64 9.77
CA THR A 346 -21.78 2.75 9.82
C THR A 346 -21.15 1.42 10.20
N ASP A 347 -21.65 0.77 11.27
CA ASP A 347 -21.13 -0.53 11.74
C ASP A 347 -21.26 -1.59 10.65
N TRP A 348 -22.36 -1.63 9.93
CA TRP A 348 -22.57 -2.55 8.81
C TRP A 348 -21.61 -2.25 7.65
N ALA A 349 -21.57 -1.00 7.19
CA ALA A 349 -20.76 -0.61 6.02
C ALA A 349 -19.26 -0.80 6.27
N PHE A 350 -18.77 -0.32 7.41
CA PHE A 350 -17.33 -0.39 7.75
C PHE A 350 -16.92 -1.77 8.23
N GLY A 351 -17.84 -2.58 8.78
CA GLY A 351 -17.61 -4.01 9.03
C GLY A 351 -17.31 -4.76 7.73
N HIS A 352 -18.17 -4.66 6.74
CA HIS A 352 -17.97 -5.27 5.42
C HIS A 352 -16.73 -4.73 4.70
N TYR A 353 -16.42 -3.44 4.88
CA TYR A 353 -15.21 -2.85 4.34
C TYR A 353 -13.93 -3.45 4.97
N LEU A 354 -13.93 -3.66 6.29
CA LEU A 354 -12.81 -4.30 6.98
C LEU A 354 -12.63 -5.77 6.55
N ASP A 355 -13.75 -6.47 6.31
CA ASP A 355 -13.76 -7.88 5.88
C ASP A 355 -13.21 -8.11 4.45
N ILE A 356 -12.92 -7.07 3.70
CA ILE A 356 -12.21 -7.22 2.41
C ILE A 356 -10.80 -7.77 2.64
N ALA A 357 -10.13 -7.29 3.68
CA ALA A 357 -8.83 -7.75 4.14
C ALA A 357 -8.82 -7.71 5.68
N PRO A 358 -9.32 -8.77 6.35
CA PRO A 358 -9.47 -8.77 7.81
C PRO A 358 -8.13 -8.88 8.52
N PRO A 359 -7.94 -8.19 9.66
CA PRO A 359 -6.67 -8.23 10.42
C PRO A 359 -6.37 -9.61 11.01
N SER A 360 -7.40 -10.44 11.21
CA SER A 360 -7.23 -11.84 11.66
C SER A 360 -6.42 -12.71 10.69
N PHE A 361 -6.23 -12.25 9.45
CA PHE A 361 -5.38 -12.91 8.48
C PHE A 361 -3.88 -12.75 8.84
N ALA A 362 -3.49 -11.67 9.52
CA ALA A 362 -2.13 -11.49 10.00
C ALA A 362 -1.83 -12.50 11.13
N SER A 363 -0.68 -13.16 11.03
CA SER A 363 -0.16 -14.02 12.10
C SER A 363 1.00 -13.29 12.78
N PRO A 364 1.33 -13.58 14.05
CA PRO A 364 2.54 -13.07 14.69
C PRO A 364 3.78 -13.35 13.84
N PRO A 365 4.83 -12.50 13.91
CA PRO A 365 6.09 -12.76 13.20
C PRO A 365 6.70 -14.08 13.67
N ARG A 366 7.25 -14.85 12.72
CA ARG A 366 7.90 -16.12 13.04
C ARG A 366 9.28 -15.84 13.63
N GLN A 367 9.49 -16.22 14.87
CA GLN A 367 10.80 -16.09 15.53
C GLN A 367 11.73 -17.25 15.13
N ARG A 368 13.02 -16.98 14.97
CA ARG A 368 14.04 -18.04 14.95
C ARG A 368 13.98 -18.81 16.26
N ALA A 369 13.84 -20.13 16.17
CA ALA A 369 14.14 -21.00 17.30
C ALA A 369 15.62 -20.80 17.69
N GLY A 370 15.93 -19.95 18.71
CA GLY A 370 17.31 -19.80 19.15
C GLY A 370 17.77 -18.46 19.73
N ARG A 371 16.91 -17.48 19.95
CA ARG A 371 17.24 -16.40 20.89
C ARG A 371 16.46 -16.58 22.21
N ARG A 372 16.88 -17.57 23.01
CA ARG A 372 16.60 -17.49 24.44
C ARG A 372 17.28 -16.23 24.96
N ALA A 373 16.49 -15.30 25.49
CA ALA A 373 17.00 -14.19 26.30
C ALA A 373 17.92 -14.82 27.37
N ILE A 374 19.19 -14.45 27.34
CA ILE A 374 20.05 -14.63 28.49
C ILE A 374 19.47 -13.67 29.51
N ALA A 375 18.67 -14.22 30.44
CA ALA A 375 18.28 -13.53 31.65
C ALA A 375 19.58 -13.26 32.40
N THR A 376 20.02 -12.02 32.42
CA THR A 376 21.04 -11.53 33.37
C THR A 376 20.47 -11.68 34.74
N ALA A 377 20.83 -12.77 35.40
CA ALA A 377 20.77 -12.86 36.85
C ALA A 377 21.94 -12.04 37.42
N ALA A 378 21.64 -11.00 38.15
CA ALA A 378 22.48 -10.38 39.17
C ALA A 378 21.55 -9.77 40.22
#